data_bc887df95402b9dfd6aaeefc4f01405d
#
_entry.id   bc887df95402b9dfd6aaeefc4f01405d
#
_cell.length_a   1.000
_cell.length_b   1.000
_cell.length_c   1.000
_cell.angle_alpha   90.00
_cell.angle_beta   90.00
_cell.angle_gamma   90.00
#
_symmetry.space_group_name_H-M   'P 1'
#
loop_
_entity.id
_entity.type
_entity.pdbx_description
1 polymer ?
#
loop_
_entity_poly.entity_id
_entity_poly.type
_entity_poly.pdbx_seq_one_letter_code
_entity_poly.pdbx_strand_id
1 'polypeptide(L)'
;QGGKSVLLIAPTGAGKTLSGFLPTLVERSASAASKRGGEKTVVSTGRGVKRTGGLHTLYISPLKALAVDIARNLETPIAEMGLPIKVETRTGDTPVSRRQRQRRYPPDILLTTPEQLALLLSSDDAPFLFSSLKRIVLDELHALVTSKRGDLLSLGLARLWRLAPQMRAIGL
;
A
#
# COMPACT_ATOMS: atom_id res chain seq x y z
N GLN A 1 -18.98 6.44 1.55
CA GLN A 1 -17.86 5.65 0.97
C GLN A 1 -18.43 4.66 -0.04
N GLY A 2 -18.69 5.14 -1.27
CA GLY A 2 -19.48 4.42 -2.28
C GLY A 2 -18.77 3.29 -3.04
N GLY A 3 -17.69 2.76 -2.54
CA GLY A 3 -17.05 1.61 -3.17
C GLY A 3 -16.38 1.85 -4.53
N LYS A 4 -16.18 3.08 -4.96
CA LYS A 4 -15.64 3.46 -6.27
C LYS A 4 -14.18 3.91 -6.18
N SER A 5 -13.43 3.87 -7.30
CA SER A 5 -12.18 4.60 -7.44
C SER A 5 -12.44 6.10 -7.49
N VAL A 6 -11.54 6.92 -6.98
CA VAL A 6 -11.73 8.36 -6.80
C VAL A 6 -10.48 9.12 -7.25
N LEU A 7 -10.70 10.26 -7.90
CA LEU A 7 -9.66 11.27 -8.14
C LEU A 7 -9.92 12.46 -7.23
N LEU A 8 -8.95 12.82 -6.40
CA LEU A 8 -9.02 13.95 -5.49
C LEU A 8 -8.14 15.09 -6.02
N ILE A 9 -8.80 16.18 -6.41
CA ILE A 9 -8.14 17.38 -6.91
C ILE A 9 -8.24 18.47 -5.84
N ALA A 10 -7.12 18.95 -5.35
CA ALA A 10 -7.04 20.05 -4.39
C ALA A 10 -5.69 20.76 -4.48
N PRO A 11 -5.57 22.01 -4.01
CA PRO A 11 -4.30 22.73 -3.96
C PRO A 11 -3.24 21.98 -3.14
N THR A 12 -1.96 22.28 -3.40
CA THR A 12 -0.85 21.77 -2.59
C THR A 12 -1.01 22.22 -1.13
N GLY A 13 -0.71 21.35 -0.17
CA GLY A 13 -0.88 21.65 1.25
C GLY A 13 -2.28 21.45 1.82
N ALA A 14 -3.29 21.15 1.01
CA ALA A 14 -4.69 20.96 1.46
C ALA A 14 -4.97 19.59 2.09
N GLY A 15 -3.95 18.86 2.56
CA GLY A 15 -4.13 17.57 3.23
C GLY A 15 -4.52 16.40 2.31
N LYS A 16 -4.31 16.51 0.99
CA LYS A 16 -4.63 15.46 0.01
C LYS A 16 -4.08 14.09 0.40
N THR A 17 -2.82 14.04 0.75
CA THR A 17 -2.12 12.80 1.10
C THR A 17 -2.79 12.10 2.28
N LEU A 18 -3.07 12.82 3.37
CA LEU A 18 -3.77 12.26 4.52
C LEU A 18 -5.18 11.77 4.13
N SER A 19 -5.89 12.54 3.31
CA SER A 19 -7.21 12.16 2.80
C SER A 19 -7.17 10.84 2.01
N GLY A 20 -6.09 10.59 1.25
CA GLY A 20 -5.89 9.32 0.54
C GLY A 20 -5.71 8.11 1.48
N PHE A 21 -5.13 8.32 2.66
CA PHE A 21 -4.93 7.27 3.66
C PHE A 21 -6.10 7.11 4.64
N LEU A 22 -6.92 8.14 4.84
CA LEU A 22 -8.00 8.14 5.83
C LEU A 22 -8.91 6.90 5.75
N PRO A 23 -9.37 6.46 4.56
CA PRO A 23 -10.17 5.23 4.48
C PRO A 23 -9.44 3.99 5.00
N THR A 24 -8.12 3.91 4.81
CA THR A 24 -7.30 2.80 5.31
C THR A 24 -7.20 2.84 6.84
N LEU A 25 -6.93 4.02 7.40
CA LEU A 25 -6.83 4.21 8.85
C LEU A 25 -8.16 3.86 9.54
N VAL A 26 -9.29 4.31 9.00
CA VAL A 26 -10.64 3.98 9.52
C VAL A 26 -10.92 2.49 9.44
N GLU A 27 -10.67 1.82 8.34
CA GLU A 27 -10.91 0.38 8.21
C GLU A 27 -10.02 -0.45 9.14
N ARG A 28 -8.74 -0.05 9.29
CA ARG A 28 -7.82 -0.78 10.17
C ARG A 28 -8.12 -0.52 11.64
N SER A 29 -8.60 0.66 12.02
CA SER A 29 -9.06 0.94 13.39
C SER A 29 -10.29 0.10 13.75
N ALA A 30 -11.28 0.02 12.86
CA ALA A 30 -12.47 -0.80 13.05
C ALA A 30 -12.09 -2.30 13.17
N SER A 31 -11.17 -2.77 12.33
CA SER A 31 -10.68 -4.16 12.39
C SER A 31 -9.90 -4.45 13.67
N ALA A 32 -9.18 -3.49 14.23
CA ALA A 32 -8.47 -3.63 15.50
C ALA A 32 -9.43 -3.71 16.68
N ALA A 33 -10.49 -2.91 16.68
CA ALA A 33 -11.55 -2.94 17.68
C ALA A 33 -12.29 -4.29 17.68
N SER A 34 -12.62 -4.83 16.50
CA SER A 34 -13.29 -6.13 16.34
C SER A 34 -12.40 -7.31 16.81
N LYS A 35 -11.08 -7.22 16.66
CA LYS A 35 -10.11 -8.28 17.06
C LYS A 35 -9.86 -8.34 18.57
N ARG A 36 -10.27 -7.35 19.35
CA ARG A 36 -10.25 -7.43 20.83
C ARG A 36 -11.29 -8.41 21.37
N GLY A 37 -12.20 -8.90 20.54
CA GLY A 37 -13.28 -9.84 20.91
C GLY A 37 -13.23 -11.22 20.25
N GLY A 38 -12.23 -11.61 19.45
CA GLY A 38 -12.24 -12.92 18.80
C GLY A 38 -11.12 -13.15 17.81
N GLU A 39 -10.57 -14.30 17.91
CA GLU A 39 -9.80 -15.17 17.03
C GLU A 39 -9.05 -14.59 15.81
N LYS A 40 -7.73 -14.77 15.83
CA LYS A 40 -6.80 -14.52 14.72
C LYS A 40 -7.12 -15.49 13.57
N THR A 41 -7.68 -15.01 12.48
CA THR A 41 -7.82 -15.78 11.25
C THR A 41 -6.44 -16.12 10.69
N VAL A 42 -6.01 -17.34 10.90
CA VAL A 42 -4.75 -17.90 10.39
C VAL A 42 -5.05 -18.60 9.08
N VAL A 43 -4.60 -18.04 7.96
CA VAL A 43 -4.62 -18.75 6.68
C VAL A 43 -3.43 -19.71 6.64
N SER A 44 -3.71 -20.99 6.71
CA SER A 44 -2.73 -22.07 6.58
C SER A 44 -2.42 -22.30 5.10
N THR A 45 -1.22 -21.97 4.66
CA THR A 45 -0.66 -22.47 3.41
C THR A 45 0.31 -23.61 3.72
N GLY A 46 0.20 -24.71 3.01
CA GLY A 46 0.76 -26.05 3.25
C GLY A 46 2.27 -26.22 3.37
N ARG A 47 3.01 -25.29 3.97
CA ARG A 47 4.39 -25.43 4.41
C ARG A 47 4.63 -24.55 5.65
N GLY A 48 4.12 -24.95 6.79
CA GLY A 48 4.65 -24.67 8.15
C GLY A 48 4.91 -23.25 8.62
N VAL A 49 4.74 -22.19 7.80
CA VAL A 49 4.94 -20.80 8.19
C VAL A 49 3.60 -20.07 8.17
N LYS A 50 3.10 -19.73 9.36
CA LYS A 50 1.93 -18.85 9.51
C LYS A 50 2.24 -17.48 8.92
N ARG A 51 1.83 -17.24 7.68
CA ARG A 51 1.90 -15.92 7.04
C ARG A 51 0.64 -15.14 7.42
N THR A 52 0.76 -14.19 8.33
CA THR A 52 -0.36 -13.36 8.77
C THR A 52 -0.46 -12.13 7.87
N GLY A 53 -1.58 -12.03 7.13
CA GLY A 53 -1.97 -10.84 6.37
C GLY A 53 -1.08 -10.54 5.17
N GLY A 54 -1.69 -10.04 4.10
CA GLY A 54 -1.00 -9.43 2.97
C GLY A 54 -1.06 -7.91 3.06
N LEU A 55 -0.52 -7.24 2.07
CA LEU A 55 -0.55 -5.80 1.92
C LEU A 55 -2.00 -5.30 1.78
N HIS A 56 -2.38 -4.32 2.60
CA HIS A 56 -3.72 -3.72 2.54
C HIS A 56 -3.77 -2.50 1.62
N THR A 57 -2.79 -1.62 1.72
CA THR A 57 -2.72 -0.38 0.96
C THR A 57 -1.34 -0.19 0.34
N LEU A 58 -1.33 0.09 -0.94
CA LEU A 58 -0.14 0.44 -1.71
C LEU A 58 -0.17 1.92 -2.05
N TYR A 59 0.91 2.64 -1.77
CA TYR A 59 1.07 4.04 -2.17
C TYR A 59 2.20 4.15 -3.18
N ILE A 60 1.92 4.80 -4.29
CA ILE A 60 2.86 5.03 -5.39
C ILE A 60 3.18 6.50 -5.50
N SER A 61 4.45 6.84 -5.35
CA SER A 61 4.97 8.18 -5.58
C SER A 61 5.99 8.19 -6.72
N PRO A 62 6.03 9.23 -7.54
CA PRO A 62 7.07 9.39 -8.56
C PRO A 62 8.47 9.60 -7.94
N LEU A 63 8.55 10.07 -6.70
CA LEU A 63 9.81 10.39 -6.03
C LEU A 63 10.00 9.54 -4.77
N LYS A 64 11.18 8.91 -4.66
CA LYS A 64 11.53 8.10 -3.48
C LYS A 64 11.59 8.92 -2.18
N ALA A 65 12.07 10.17 -2.24
CA ALA A 65 12.13 11.07 -1.09
C ALA A 65 10.72 11.34 -0.54
N LEU A 66 9.76 11.65 -1.43
CA LEU A 66 8.37 11.90 -1.06
C LEU A 66 7.75 10.67 -0.38
N ALA A 67 8.00 9.47 -0.89
CA ALA A 67 7.51 8.24 -0.24
C ALA A 67 8.04 8.07 1.19
N VAL A 68 9.31 8.46 1.44
CA VAL A 68 9.92 8.40 2.78
C VAL A 68 9.31 9.45 3.71
N ASP A 69 9.15 10.69 3.24
CA ASP A 69 8.60 11.78 4.05
C ASP A 69 7.13 11.50 4.43
N ILE A 70 6.34 10.98 3.50
CA ILE A 70 4.96 10.61 3.76
C ILE A 70 4.88 9.45 4.75
N ALA A 71 5.76 8.45 4.67
CA ALA A 71 5.80 7.38 5.66
C ALA A 71 6.02 7.92 7.07
N ARG A 72 6.97 8.85 7.26
CA ARG A 72 7.23 9.51 8.53
C ARG A 72 6.01 10.31 9.02
N ASN A 73 5.36 11.06 8.12
CA ASN A 73 4.19 11.85 8.45
C ASN A 73 2.97 10.99 8.84
N LEU A 74 2.91 9.72 8.43
CA LEU A 74 1.88 8.77 8.84
C LEU A 74 2.18 8.10 10.18
N GLU A 75 3.44 7.96 10.56
CA GLU A 75 3.84 7.29 11.81
C GLU A 75 3.28 8.02 13.04
N THR A 76 3.33 9.36 13.06
CA THR A 76 2.83 10.17 14.17
C THR A 76 1.35 9.97 14.43
N PRO A 77 0.43 10.22 13.48
CA PRO A 77 -1.01 10.03 13.75
C PRO A 77 -1.38 8.56 14.02
N ILE A 78 -0.68 7.61 13.43
CA ILE A 78 -0.89 6.18 13.71
C ILE A 78 -0.53 5.85 15.16
N ALA A 79 0.59 6.38 15.66
CA ALA A 79 1.04 6.19 17.03
C ALA A 79 0.10 6.89 18.03
N GLU A 80 -0.29 8.14 17.77
CA GLU A 80 -1.22 8.91 18.61
C GLU A 80 -2.59 8.24 18.73
N MET A 81 -3.09 7.64 17.64
CA MET A 81 -4.33 6.87 17.64
C MET A 81 -4.19 5.45 18.21
N GLY A 82 -2.99 5.03 18.59
CA GLY A 82 -2.72 3.66 19.07
C GLY A 82 -3.09 2.56 18.08
N LEU A 83 -3.00 2.82 16.77
CA LEU A 83 -3.39 1.87 15.74
C LEU A 83 -2.28 0.86 15.47
N PRO A 84 -2.56 -0.46 15.44
CA PRO A 84 -1.59 -1.49 15.13
C PRO A 84 -1.34 -1.59 13.62
N ILE A 85 -1.00 -0.47 12.97
CA ILE A 85 -0.76 -0.36 11.54
C ILE A 85 0.73 -0.26 11.28
N LYS A 86 1.26 -1.15 10.45
CA LYS A 86 2.65 -1.15 10.05
C LYS A 86 2.82 -0.45 8.71
N VAL A 87 3.56 0.66 8.71
CA VAL A 87 3.92 1.42 7.52
C VAL A 87 5.37 1.15 7.17
N GLU A 88 5.65 0.84 5.93
CA GLU A 88 7.03 0.67 5.44
C GLU A 88 7.21 1.28 4.05
N THR A 89 8.45 1.69 3.76
CA THR A 89 8.87 2.13 2.43
C THR A 89 9.64 1.03 1.72
N ARG A 90 9.49 0.99 0.39
CA ARG A 90 10.32 0.18 -0.51
C ARG A 90 10.74 1.01 -1.70
N THR A 91 11.99 1.42 -1.69
CA THR A 91 12.64 2.21 -2.74
C THR A 91 13.87 1.46 -3.28
N GLY A 92 14.55 2.05 -4.27
CA GLY A 92 15.82 1.51 -4.77
C GLY A 92 16.87 1.33 -3.68
N ASP A 93 16.85 2.17 -2.65
CA ASP A 93 17.84 2.19 -1.56
C ASP A 93 17.48 1.25 -0.39
N THR A 94 16.32 0.57 -0.45
CA THR A 94 15.91 -0.35 0.62
C THR A 94 16.84 -1.56 0.67
N PRO A 95 17.48 -1.87 1.82
CA PRO A 95 18.41 -3.00 1.97
C PRO A 95 17.75 -4.33 1.61
N VAL A 96 18.54 -5.27 1.07
CA VAL A 96 18.08 -6.59 0.64
C VAL A 96 17.40 -7.35 1.78
N SER A 97 17.97 -7.33 2.99
CA SER A 97 17.39 -7.97 4.17
C SER A 97 15.99 -7.44 4.51
N ARG A 98 15.79 -6.12 4.41
CA ARG A 98 14.48 -5.49 4.62
C ARG A 98 13.50 -5.88 3.51
N ARG A 99 13.94 -5.93 2.24
CA ARG A 99 13.11 -6.38 1.12
C ARG A 99 12.64 -7.84 1.30
N GLN A 100 13.53 -8.74 1.74
CA GLN A 100 13.20 -10.13 2.04
C GLN A 100 12.19 -10.24 3.20
N ARG A 101 12.40 -9.45 4.26
CA ARG A 101 11.45 -9.40 5.39
C ARG A 101 10.06 -8.93 4.94
N GLN A 102 9.97 -7.87 4.11
CA GLN A 102 8.72 -7.35 3.56
C GLN A 102 7.96 -8.38 2.72
N ARG A 103 8.66 -9.24 1.99
CA ARG A 103 8.05 -10.34 1.23
C ARG A 103 7.49 -11.43 2.16
N ARG A 104 8.19 -11.73 3.25
CA ARG A 104 7.75 -12.74 4.22
C ARG A 104 6.68 -12.21 5.17
N TYR A 105 6.82 -10.96 5.59
CA TYR A 105 5.93 -10.27 6.53
C TYR A 105 5.54 -8.90 5.95
N PRO A 106 4.55 -8.86 5.05
CA PRO A 106 4.12 -7.61 4.42
C PRO A 106 3.65 -6.60 5.45
N PRO A 107 3.94 -5.29 5.25
CA PRO A 107 3.33 -4.22 6.03
C PRO A 107 1.86 -4.06 5.68
N ASP A 108 1.11 -3.33 6.51
CA ASP A 108 -0.27 -2.94 6.18
C ASP A 108 -0.31 -1.89 5.07
N ILE A 109 0.63 -0.95 5.11
CA ILE A 109 0.81 0.12 4.12
C ILE A 109 2.24 0.07 3.59
N LEU A 110 2.39 -0.05 2.28
CA LEU A 110 3.68 0.00 1.60
C LEU A 110 3.74 1.21 0.69
N LEU A 111 4.73 2.08 0.90
CA LEU A 111 5.00 3.22 0.04
C LEU A 111 6.18 2.88 -0.88
N THR A 112 5.99 3.12 -2.18
CA THR A 112 6.98 2.69 -3.19
C THR A 112 6.95 3.58 -4.43
N THR A 113 7.76 3.23 -5.43
CA THR A 113 7.81 3.90 -6.75
C THR A 113 7.34 2.95 -7.85
N PRO A 114 6.99 3.46 -9.06
CA PRO A 114 6.58 2.61 -10.19
C PRO A 114 7.57 1.50 -10.53
N GLU A 115 8.88 1.80 -10.47
CA GLU A 115 9.94 0.83 -10.78
C GLU A 115 9.98 -0.31 -9.75
N GLN A 116 9.85 0.01 -8.47
CA GLN A 116 9.85 -0.99 -7.42
C GLN A 116 8.55 -1.82 -7.44
N LEU A 117 7.42 -1.22 -7.83
CA LEU A 117 6.19 -1.95 -8.08
C LEU A 117 6.39 -2.99 -9.19
N ALA A 118 7.00 -2.60 -10.32
CA ALA A 118 7.28 -3.54 -11.41
C ALA A 118 8.13 -4.72 -10.94
N LEU A 119 9.18 -4.47 -10.14
CA LEU A 119 10.01 -5.52 -9.53
C LEU A 119 9.23 -6.41 -8.54
N LEU A 120 8.33 -5.85 -7.76
CA LEU A 120 7.46 -6.63 -6.88
C LEU A 120 6.52 -7.53 -7.66
N LEU A 121 5.93 -7.00 -8.72
CA LEU A 121 5.01 -7.75 -9.58
C LEU A 121 5.70 -8.85 -10.38
N SER A 122 6.97 -8.70 -10.73
CA SER A 122 7.74 -9.74 -11.43
C SER A 122 8.17 -10.89 -10.52
N SER A 123 8.01 -10.77 -9.20
CA SER A 123 8.41 -11.82 -8.26
C SER A 123 7.34 -12.91 -8.11
N ASP A 124 7.76 -14.14 -7.80
CA ASP A 124 6.88 -15.28 -7.53
C ASP A 124 5.96 -15.06 -6.31
N ASP A 125 6.35 -14.16 -5.40
CA ASP A 125 5.53 -13.81 -4.23
C ASP A 125 4.42 -12.78 -4.54
N ALA A 126 4.34 -12.24 -5.75
CA ALA A 126 3.35 -11.23 -6.11
C ALA A 126 1.91 -11.64 -5.80
N PRO A 127 1.44 -12.86 -6.13
CA PRO A 127 0.09 -13.30 -5.79
C PRO A 127 -0.17 -13.27 -4.28
N PHE A 128 0.79 -13.70 -3.48
CA PHE A 128 0.66 -13.65 -2.02
C PHE A 128 0.64 -12.21 -1.49
N LEU A 129 1.56 -11.36 -1.97
CA LEU A 129 1.73 -9.99 -1.50
C LEU A 129 0.49 -9.13 -1.77
N PHE A 130 -0.09 -9.26 -2.98
CA PHE A 130 -1.15 -8.39 -3.46
C PHE A 130 -2.57 -8.97 -3.38
N SER A 131 -2.75 -10.24 -3.07
CA SER A 131 -4.10 -10.86 -2.99
C SER A 131 -5.05 -10.18 -2.01
N SER A 132 -4.53 -9.59 -0.96
CA SER A 132 -5.29 -8.86 0.07
C SER A 132 -5.35 -7.35 -0.15
N LEU A 133 -4.79 -6.86 -1.26
CA LEU A 133 -4.72 -5.42 -1.54
C LEU A 133 -6.11 -4.84 -1.77
N LYS A 134 -6.49 -3.88 -0.93
CA LYS A 134 -7.79 -3.18 -1.03
C LYS A 134 -7.70 -1.82 -1.67
N ARG A 135 -6.54 -1.15 -1.54
CA ARG A 135 -6.34 0.20 -2.06
C ARG A 135 -5.00 0.41 -2.69
N ILE A 136 -5.01 1.22 -3.73
CA ILE A 136 -3.82 1.87 -4.26
C ILE A 136 -4.04 3.38 -4.24
N VAL A 137 -3.06 4.11 -3.72
CA VAL A 137 -3.00 5.57 -3.74
C VAL A 137 -1.92 5.98 -4.73
N LEU A 138 -2.29 6.76 -5.72
CA LEU A 138 -1.42 7.26 -6.79
C LEU A 138 -1.19 8.74 -6.55
N ASP A 139 -0.01 9.09 -6.06
CA ASP A 139 0.33 10.47 -5.75
C ASP A 139 1.02 11.16 -6.92
N GLU A 140 0.80 12.47 -7.02
CA GLU A 140 1.32 13.30 -8.12
C GLU A 140 1.01 12.65 -9.48
N LEU A 141 -0.22 12.18 -9.64
CA LEU A 141 -0.63 11.42 -10.84
C LEU A 141 -0.32 12.17 -12.14
N HIS A 142 -0.42 13.50 -12.13
CA HIS A 142 -0.09 14.35 -13.26
C HIS A 142 1.39 14.25 -13.71
N ALA A 143 2.32 13.98 -12.79
CA ALA A 143 3.73 13.78 -13.12
C ALA A 143 4.02 12.40 -13.74
N LEU A 144 3.11 11.46 -13.60
CA LEU A 144 3.23 10.11 -14.13
C LEU A 144 2.59 9.96 -15.50
N VAL A 145 1.42 10.54 -15.72
CA VAL A 145 0.55 10.29 -16.90
C VAL A 145 1.24 10.50 -18.24
N THR A 146 2.15 11.48 -18.35
CA THR A 146 2.81 11.84 -19.62
C THR A 146 4.21 11.25 -19.77
N SER A 147 4.59 10.27 -18.95
CA SER A 147 5.95 9.76 -18.89
C SER A 147 6.04 8.26 -19.15
N LYS A 148 7.21 7.77 -19.58
CA LYS A 148 7.51 6.32 -19.65
C LYS A 148 7.28 5.59 -18.33
N ARG A 149 7.38 6.30 -17.21
CA ARG A 149 7.09 5.76 -15.87
C ARG A 149 5.58 5.56 -15.68
N GLY A 150 4.76 6.39 -16.33
CA GLY A 150 3.31 6.21 -16.39
C GLY A 150 2.92 4.96 -17.18
N ASP A 151 3.60 4.68 -18.30
CA ASP A 151 3.37 3.46 -19.07
C ASP A 151 3.70 2.23 -18.22
N LEU A 152 4.86 2.24 -17.53
CA LEU A 152 5.27 1.18 -16.61
C LEU A 152 4.23 0.99 -15.48
N LEU A 153 3.74 2.10 -14.91
CA LEU A 153 2.71 2.07 -13.89
C LEU A 153 1.40 1.49 -14.42
N SER A 154 0.98 1.87 -15.63
CA SER A 154 -0.25 1.37 -16.26
C SER A 154 -0.23 -0.13 -16.43
N LEU A 155 0.88 -0.69 -16.91
CA LEU A 155 1.09 -2.14 -16.98
C LEU A 155 1.04 -2.79 -15.59
N GLY A 156 1.67 -2.16 -14.60
CA GLY A 156 1.62 -2.61 -13.20
C GLY A 156 0.20 -2.61 -12.65
N LEU A 157 -0.58 -1.58 -12.91
CA LEU A 157 -1.98 -1.48 -12.49
C LEU A 157 -2.84 -2.56 -13.12
N ALA A 158 -2.70 -2.82 -14.43
CA ALA A 158 -3.43 -3.88 -15.12
C ALA A 158 -3.16 -5.25 -14.46
N ARG A 159 -1.91 -5.52 -14.08
CA ARG A 159 -1.55 -6.76 -13.37
C ARG A 159 -2.08 -6.79 -11.93
N LEU A 160 -2.04 -5.66 -11.21
CA LEU A 160 -2.60 -5.56 -9.86
C LEU A 160 -4.10 -5.83 -9.84
N TRP A 161 -4.89 -5.31 -10.79
CA TRP A 161 -6.32 -5.59 -10.88
C TRP A 161 -6.63 -7.07 -11.12
N ARG A 162 -5.75 -7.78 -11.81
CA ARG A 162 -5.89 -9.25 -11.96
C ARG A 162 -5.60 -9.99 -10.66
N LEU A 163 -4.65 -9.51 -9.84
CA LEU A 163 -4.29 -10.12 -8.55
C LEU A 163 -5.26 -9.73 -7.43
N ALA A 164 -5.80 -8.52 -7.48
CA ALA A 164 -6.71 -7.93 -6.50
C ALA A 164 -7.90 -7.25 -7.18
N PRO A 165 -8.89 -8.00 -7.72
CA PRO A 165 -10.00 -7.44 -8.50
C PRO A 165 -10.86 -6.45 -7.71
N GLN A 166 -10.88 -6.56 -6.37
CA GLN A 166 -11.62 -5.67 -5.48
C GLN A 166 -10.85 -4.41 -5.07
N MET A 167 -9.62 -4.26 -5.57
CA MET A 167 -8.78 -3.10 -5.29
C MET A 167 -9.40 -1.83 -5.85
N ARG A 168 -9.26 -0.73 -5.13
CA ARG A 168 -9.73 0.60 -5.52
C ARG A 168 -8.57 1.55 -5.64
N ALA A 169 -8.63 2.43 -6.63
CA ALA A 169 -7.63 3.45 -6.85
C ALA A 169 -8.09 4.81 -6.31
N ILE A 170 -7.16 5.52 -5.68
CA ILE A 170 -7.29 6.91 -5.26
C ILE A 170 -6.16 7.66 -5.97
N GLY A 171 -6.49 8.60 -6.86
CA GLY A 171 -5.55 9.53 -7.48
C GLY A 171 -5.49 10.84 -6.69
N LEU A 172 -4.29 11.37 -6.48
CA LEU A 172 -4.02 12.64 -5.82
C LEU A 172 -3.28 13.59 -6.75
#